data_83d7dc7f8c4c01261fafd3744ee8e601
#
_entry.id   83d7dc7f8c4c01261fafd3744ee8e601
#
_cell.length_a   1.000
_cell.length_b   1.000
_cell.length_c   1.000
_cell.angle_alpha   90.00
_cell.angle_beta   90.00
_cell.angle_gamma   90.00
#
_symmetry.space_group_name_H-M   'P 1'
#
loop_
_entity.id
_entity.type
_entity.pdbx_description
1 polymer ?
#
loop_
_entity_poly.entity_id
_entity_poly.type
_entity_poly.pdbx_seq_one_letter_code
_entity_poly.pdbx_strand_id
1 'polypeptide(L)'
;MKKIIIMMISFFSILAMSFITINNKNVAIAENISDQNETEFRAAWISYYTGDINYQGQQNYMNKIDTILDTLEYYNMNAMIFHIRANHDAWYNSKINKINSQLVGVDFDVFDPLEYVITEAHKRGIEFHAWLNPYRIGSTYGSKQEVADAYSAYPNNPASNPDNVLIGSPLQILDPGIPEVREFIIDTCIEIVENYDVDAIHFDDYFYANGIDDSETRAKYNTEGLSVSDFRRKQVDTFIYNLKLELDEFNNRNNRF
;
A
#
# COMPACT_ATOMS: atom_id res chain seq x y z
N MET A 1 66.69 36.15 12.89
CA MET A 1 66.40 34.70 12.70
C MET A 1 65.50 34.12 13.76
N LYS A 2 65.62 34.37 15.05
CA LYS A 2 64.74 33.78 16.11
C LYS A 2 63.22 34.14 15.99
N LYS A 3 62.88 35.37 15.52
CA LYS A 3 61.46 35.80 15.34
C LYS A 3 60.74 35.09 14.21
N ILE A 4 61.45 34.74 13.12
CA ILE A 4 60.86 34.03 11.97
C ILE A 4 60.58 32.56 12.33
N ILE A 5 61.43 31.92 13.12
CA ILE A 5 61.24 30.51 13.56
C ILE A 5 60.03 30.38 14.50
N ILE A 6 59.81 31.37 15.41
CA ILE A 6 58.64 31.36 16.31
C ILE A 6 57.35 31.56 15.53
N MET A 7 57.36 32.40 14.46
CA MET A 7 56.20 32.63 13.61
C MET A 7 55.86 31.38 12.74
N MET A 8 56.85 30.64 12.27
CA MET A 8 56.65 29.40 11.53
C MET A 8 56.11 28.27 12.45
N ILE A 9 56.57 28.16 13.70
CA ILE A 9 56.07 27.15 14.62
C ILE A 9 54.60 27.41 15.01
N SER A 10 54.22 28.71 15.17
CA SER A 10 52.81 29.06 15.45
C SER A 10 51.89 28.80 14.24
N PHE A 11 52.39 28.97 13.01
CA PHE A 11 51.64 28.70 11.79
C PHE A 11 51.42 27.19 11.59
N PHE A 12 52.43 26.38 11.85
CA PHE A 12 52.31 24.92 11.79
C PHE A 12 51.37 24.35 12.90
N SER A 13 51.37 24.92 14.10
CA SER A 13 50.46 24.48 15.17
C SER A 13 49.02 24.86 14.88
N ILE A 14 48.74 26.01 14.25
CA ILE A 14 47.39 26.40 13.81
C ILE A 14 46.89 25.50 12.67
N LEU A 15 47.78 25.16 11.71
CA LEU A 15 47.44 24.24 10.62
C LEU A 15 47.17 22.82 11.10
N ALA A 16 47.98 22.33 12.07
CA ALA A 16 47.76 21.01 12.69
C ALA A 16 46.46 20.95 13.50
N MET A 17 46.10 22.01 14.25
CA MET A 17 44.81 22.09 14.95
C MET A 17 43.63 22.16 13.97
N SER A 18 43.78 22.83 12.82
CA SER A 18 42.74 22.87 11.79
C SER A 18 42.53 21.48 11.16
N PHE A 19 43.58 20.72 10.91
CA PHE A 19 43.49 19.35 10.40
C PHE A 19 42.86 18.37 11.42
N ILE A 20 43.19 18.52 12.72
CA ILE A 20 42.60 17.68 13.77
C ILE A 20 41.11 17.98 13.95
N THR A 21 40.72 19.27 13.87
CA THR A 21 39.27 19.65 13.94
C THR A 21 38.47 19.21 12.70
N ILE A 22 39.06 19.20 11.51
CA ILE A 22 38.41 18.72 10.28
C ILE A 22 38.29 17.19 10.34
N ASN A 23 39.32 16.46 10.79
CA ASN A 23 39.23 15.00 10.95
C ASN A 23 38.20 14.59 12.01
N ASN A 24 38.15 15.28 13.17
CA ASN A 24 37.16 14.97 14.19
C ASN A 24 35.72 15.29 13.77
N LYS A 25 35.49 16.32 12.94
CA LYS A 25 34.17 16.58 12.38
C LYS A 25 33.76 15.51 11.35
N ASN A 26 34.70 15.07 10.52
CA ASN A 26 34.41 13.99 9.57
C ASN A 26 34.21 12.63 10.24
N VAL A 27 34.94 12.35 11.33
CA VAL A 27 34.73 11.15 12.16
C VAL A 27 33.41 11.24 12.90
N ALA A 28 33.06 12.40 13.49
CA ALA A 28 31.76 12.59 14.15
C ALA A 28 30.56 12.54 13.16
N ILE A 29 30.75 12.98 11.92
CA ILE A 29 29.74 12.85 10.86
C ILE A 29 29.64 11.38 10.40
N ALA A 30 30.76 10.67 10.29
CA ALA A 30 30.76 9.25 9.95
C ALA A 30 30.19 8.38 11.10
N GLU A 31 30.47 8.70 12.36
CA GLU A 31 29.85 8.01 13.51
C GLU A 31 28.36 8.30 13.64
N ASN A 32 27.89 9.52 13.33
CA ASN A 32 26.44 9.83 13.29
C ASN A 32 25.71 9.23 12.08
N ILE A 33 26.43 8.90 10.99
CA ILE A 33 25.85 8.18 9.85
C ILE A 33 25.84 6.66 10.11
N SER A 34 26.74 6.14 10.93
CA SER A 34 26.81 4.72 11.26
C SER A 34 25.85 4.27 12.38
N ASP A 35 25.22 5.22 13.09
CA ASP A 35 24.31 4.92 14.20
C ASP A 35 22.81 5.06 13.84
N GLN A 36 22.50 5.32 12.59
CA GLN A 36 21.18 5.04 12.02
C GLN A 36 21.27 3.60 11.47
N ASN A 37 20.92 2.63 12.30
CA ASN A 37 20.51 1.29 11.86
C ASN A 37 19.19 1.42 11.08
N GLU A 38 19.20 2.17 9.97
CA GLU A 38 18.12 2.09 9.00
C GLU A 38 18.20 0.69 8.37
N THR A 39 17.35 -0.19 8.84
CA THR A 39 17.18 -1.50 8.23
C THR A 39 16.73 -1.26 6.80
N GLU A 40 17.54 -1.66 5.82
CA GLU A 40 17.17 -1.55 4.41
C GLU A 40 15.85 -2.29 4.17
N PHE A 41 14.85 -1.61 3.61
CA PHE A 41 13.58 -2.23 3.23
C PHE A 41 13.78 -3.10 1.98
N ARG A 42 13.64 -4.41 2.13
CA ARG A 42 13.76 -5.41 1.07
C ARG A 42 12.49 -6.23 0.99
N ALA A 43 11.68 -5.99 -0.04
CA ALA A 43 10.38 -6.62 -0.21
C ALA A 43 10.23 -7.30 -1.56
N ALA A 44 9.30 -8.26 -1.63
CA ALA A 44 8.82 -8.83 -2.87
C ALA A 44 7.30 -8.72 -2.98
N TRP A 45 6.81 -8.58 -4.20
CA TRP A 45 5.40 -8.50 -4.50
C TRP A 45 4.86 -9.88 -4.84
N ILE A 46 3.78 -10.26 -4.17
CA ILE A 46 3.11 -11.56 -4.31
C ILE A 46 1.65 -11.30 -4.68
N SER A 47 1.19 -11.86 -5.78
CA SER A 47 -0.16 -11.59 -6.27
C SER A 47 -0.91 -12.83 -6.73
N TYR A 48 -2.14 -13.00 -6.25
CA TYR A 48 -3.06 -13.99 -6.81
C TYR A 48 -3.52 -13.62 -8.23
N TYR A 49 -3.50 -12.34 -8.57
CA TYR A 49 -3.92 -11.87 -9.89
C TYR A 49 -2.93 -12.26 -10.99
N THR A 50 -1.64 -12.28 -10.70
CA THR A 50 -0.60 -12.76 -11.63
C THR A 50 -0.35 -14.26 -11.56
N GLY A 51 -0.99 -14.94 -10.60
CA GLY A 51 -0.91 -16.39 -10.45
C GLY A 51 0.25 -16.87 -9.57
N ASP A 52 0.88 -15.99 -8.81
CA ASP A 52 1.93 -16.39 -7.84
C ASP A 52 1.34 -17.31 -6.77
N ILE A 53 0.09 -17.05 -6.39
CA ILE A 53 -0.70 -17.88 -5.48
C ILE A 53 -2.08 -18.15 -6.06
N ASN A 54 -2.67 -19.26 -5.64
CA ASN A 54 -4.07 -19.61 -5.85
C ASN A 54 -4.57 -20.45 -4.67
N TYR A 55 -5.89 -20.47 -4.44
CA TYR A 55 -6.47 -21.29 -3.41
C TYR A 55 -7.00 -22.60 -4.02
N GLN A 56 -6.30 -23.69 -3.75
CA GLN A 56 -6.66 -25.04 -4.18
C GLN A 56 -6.83 -25.97 -2.95
N GLY A 57 -7.52 -25.46 -1.92
CA GLY A 57 -7.68 -26.09 -0.63
C GLY A 57 -6.58 -25.75 0.36
N GLN A 58 -6.93 -25.86 1.64
CA GLN A 58 -6.13 -25.39 2.77
C GLN A 58 -4.67 -25.87 2.73
N GLN A 59 -4.45 -27.19 2.65
CA GLN A 59 -3.09 -27.74 2.72
C GLN A 59 -2.19 -27.29 1.56
N ASN A 60 -2.73 -27.25 0.33
CA ASN A 60 -1.98 -26.78 -0.83
C ASN A 60 -1.63 -25.29 -0.71
N TYR A 61 -2.57 -24.50 -0.20
CA TYR A 61 -2.35 -23.08 0.04
C TYR A 61 -1.25 -22.87 1.10
N MET A 62 -1.34 -23.54 2.25
CA MET A 62 -0.31 -23.47 3.29
C MET A 62 1.08 -23.84 2.76
N ASN A 63 1.21 -24.97 2.07
CA ASN A 63 2.49 -25.40 1.48
C ASN A 63 3.06 -24.38 0.49
N LYS A 64 2.19 -23.72 -0.29
CA LYS A 64 2.61 -22.69 -1.26
C LYS A 64 3.09 -21.44 -0.55
N ILE A 65 2.37 -20.97 0.48
CA ILE A 65 2.76 -19.82 1.29
C ILE A 65 4.08 -20.07 2.01
N ASP A 66 4.23 -21.23 2.65
CA ASP A 66 5.49 -21.59 3.32
C ASP A 66 6.67 -21.56 2.34
N THR A 67 6.51 -22.12 1.14
CA THR A 67 7.55 -22.07 0.09
C THR A 67 7.92 -20.63 -0.30
N ILE A 68 6.92 -19.74 -0.40
CA ILE A 68 7.16 -18.33 -0.72
C ILE A 68 7.93 -17.66 0.43
N LEU A 69 7.47 -17.84 1.67
CA LEU A 69 8.10 -17.25 2.85
C LEU A 69 9.53 -17.76 3.08
N ASP A 70 9.78 -19.08 2.91
CA ASP A 70 11.11 -19.66 2.97
C ASP A 70 12.04 -19.08 1.90
N THR A 71 11.48 -18.75 0.72
CA THR A 71 12.22 -18.08 -0.36
C THR A 71 12.57 -16.64 0.02
N LEU A 72 11.63 -15.89 0.60
CA LEU A 72 11.88 -14.52 1.08
C LEU A 72 12.96 -14.51 2.16
N GLU A 73 12.88 -15.41 3.12
CA GLU A 73 13.87 -15.57 4.18
C GLU A 73 15.26 -15.91 3.61
N TYR A 74 15.33 -16.86 2.66
CA TYR A 74 16.59 -17.22 1.99
C TYR A 74 17.27 -16.03 1.31
N TYR A 75 16.49 -15.10 0.73
CA TYR A 75 17.03 -13.88 0.10
C TYR A 75 17.13 -12.70 1.07
N ASN A 76 16.97 -12.90 2.37
CA ASN A 76 16.98 -11.87 3.41
C ASN A 76 16.00 -10.73 3.13
N MET A 77 14.82 -11.04 2.56
CA MET A 77 13.72 -10.07 2.47
C MET A 77 13.13 -9.88 3.86
N ASN A 78 12.76 -8.65 4.18
CA ASN A 78 12.18 -8.30 5.48
C ASN A 78 10.73 -7.80 5.37
N ALA A 79 10.16 -7.80 4.18
CA ALA A 79 8.74 -7.52 3.97
C ALA A 79 8.19 -8.29 2.75
N MET A 80 6.90 -8.59 2.78
CA MET A 80 6.14 -9.05 1.62
C MET A 80 4.99 -8.07 1.32
N ILE A 81 4.84 -7.73 0.04
CA ILE A 81 3.73 -6.89 -0.44
C ILE A 81 2.73 -7.83 -1.09
N PHE A 82 1.67 -8.16 -0.35
CA PHE A 82 0.74 -9.23 -0.71
C PHE A 82 -0.59 -8.68 -1.22
N HIS A 83 -0.98 -9.07 -2.42
CA HIS A 83 -2.18 -8.57 -3.08
C HIS A 83 -3.43 -9.19 -2.46
N ILE A 84 -4.18 -8.39 -1.71
CA ILE A 84 -5.42 -8.83 -1.05
C ILE A 84 -6.69 -8.29 -1.72
N ARG A 85 -6.57 -7.31 -2.63
CA ARG A 85 -7.69 -6.74 -3.36
C ARG A 85 -7.21 -6.22 -4.73
N ALA A 86 -7.19 -7.13 -5.73
CA ALA A 86 -6.74 -6.80 -7.07
C ALA A 86 -7.85 -6.21 -7.97
N ASN A 87 -9.08 -6.72 -7.87
CA ASN A 87 -10.20 -6.40 -8.76
C ASN A 87 -11.50 -6.18 -7.99
N HIS A 88 -11.56 -5.26 -7.09
CA HIS A 88 -12.76 -4.93 -6.30
C HIS A 88 -13.40 -6.17 -5.63
N ASP A 89 -12.61 -7.15 -5.31
CA ASP A 89 -12.93 -8.36 -4.61
C ASP A 89 -11.89 -8.66 -3.51
N ALA A 90 -12.33 -9.22 -2.38
CA ALA A 90 -11.48 -9.46 -1.23
C ALA A 90 -10.86 -10.86 -1.25
N TRP A 91 -9.53 -10.93 -1.13
CA TRP A 91 -8.78 -12.16 -0.80
C TRP A 91 -8.68 -12.36 0.72
N TYR A 92 -9.75 -12.04 1.45
CA TYR A 92 -9.85 -12.12 2.90
C TYR A 92 -11.33 -12.17 3.34
N ASN A 93 -11.59 -12.43 4.61
CA ASN A 93 -12.94 -12.47 5.19
C ASN A 93 -13.53 -11.06 5.31
N SER A 94 -14.03 -10.52 4.20
CA SER A 94 -14.64 -9.18 4.17
C SER A 94 -16.14 -9.24 4.39
N LYS A 95 -16.66 -8.24 5.12
CA LYS A 95 -18.11 -8.02 5.32
C LYS A 95 -18.68 -7.00 4.33
N ILE A 96 -17.82 -6.15 3.74
CA ILE A 96 -18.26 -5.06 2.85
C ILE A 96 -17.86 -5.29 1.40
N ASN A 97 -16.80 -6.05 1.13
CA ASN A 97 -16.36 -6.40 -0.21
C ASN A 97 -16.88 -7.78 -0.64
N LYS A 98 -17.08 -7.96 -1.93
CA LYS A 98 -17.34 -9.27 -2.52
C LYS A 98 -16.12 -10.17 -2.31
N ILE A 99 -16.34 -11.38 -1.82
CA ILE A 99 -15.25 -12.36 -1.66
C ILE A 99 -14.74 -12.80 -3.04
N ASN A 100 -13.42 -12.91 -3.18
CA ASN A 100 -12.80 -13.44 -4.39
C ASN A 100 -13.32 -14.85 -4.72
N SER A 101 -13.52 -15.12 -6.00
CA SER A 101 -14.13 -16.37 -6.47
C SER A 101 -13.36 -17.63 -6.04
N GLN A 102 -12.05 -17.54 -5.82
CA GLN A 102 -11.24 -18.67 -5.36
C GLN A 102 -11.45 -18.99 -3.88
N LEU A 103 -11.97 -18.04 -3.09
CA LEU A 103 -12.25 -18.23 -1.66
C LEU A 103 -13.73 -18.53 -1.37
N VAL A 104 -14.58 -18.59 -2.40
CA VAL A 104 -16.00 -18.94 -2.23
C VAL A 104 -16.11 -20.37 -1.65
N GLY A 105 -16.79 -20.49 -0.51
CA GLY A 105 -16.95 -21.76 0.20
C GLY A 105 -15.83 -22.08 1.20
N VAL A 106 -14.86 -21.20 1.39
CA VAL A 106 -13.92 -21.27 2.51
C VAL A 106 -14.70 -20.98 3.80
N ASP A 107 -14.55 -21.85 4.79
CA ASP A 107 -15.03 -21.60 6.16
C ASP A 107 -13.92 -20.83 6.91
N PHE A 108 -14.07 -19.51 6.96
CA PHE A 108 -13.10 -18.62 7.59
C PHE A 108 -13.01 -18.80 9.11
N ASP A 109 -14.03 -19.36 9.75
CA ASP A 109 -13.99 -19.68 11.19
C ASP A 109 -13.09 -20.90 11.46
N VAL A 110 -12.86 -21.75 10.46
CA VAL A 110 -11.97 -22.91 10.53
C VAL A 110 -10.57 -22.59 10.03
N PHE A 111 -10.49 -21.85 8.91
CA PHE A 111 -9.22 -21.46 8.31
C PHE A 111 -9.36 -20.15 7.55
N ASP A 112 -8.69 -19.12 8.02
CA ASP A 112 -8.57 -17.85 7.31
C ASP A 112 -7.24 -17.82 6.53
N PRO A 113 -7.27 -17.82 5.18
CA PRO A 113 -6.07 -17.81 4.36
C PRO A 113 -5.19 -16.58 4.57
N LEU A 114 -5.78 -15.39 4.84
CA LEU A 114 -5.00 -14.18 5.05
C LEU A 114 -4.34 -14.17 6.43
N GLU A 115 -5.07 -14.54 7.47
CA GLU A 115 -4.51 -14.65 8.83
C GLU A 115 -3.35 -15.66 8.88
N TYR A 116 -3.45 -16.76 8.12
CA TYR A 116 -2.36 -17.72 8.00
C TYR A 116 -1.09 -17.07 7.43
N VAL A 117 -1.20 -16.33 6.31
CA VAL A 117 -0.04 -15.67 5.67
C VAL A 117 0.61 -14.67 6.62
N ILE A 118 -0.18 -13.82 7.28
CA ILE A 118 0.32 -12.80 8.22
C ILE A 118 1.05 -13.48 9.37
N THR A 119 0.42 -14.47 9.99
CA THR A 119 1.01 -15.20 11.12
C THR A 119 2.34 -15.87 10.74
N GLU A 120 2.42 -16.52 9.58
CA GLU A 120 3.64 -17.20 9.14
C GLU A 120 4.74 -16.22 8.69
N ALA A 121 4.38 -15.05 8.12
CA ALA A 121 5.31 -13.97 7.82
C ALA A 121 5.95 -13.41 9.10
N HIS A 122 5.13 -13.06 10.09
CA HIS A 122 5.59 -12.52 11.37
C HIS A 122 6.48 -13.49 12.14
N LYS A 123 6.19 -14.80 12.12
CA LYS A 123 7.07 -15.82 12.73
C LYS A 123 8.49 -15.83 12.14
N ARG A 124 8.65 -15.37 10.91
CA ARG A 124 9.94 -15.26 10.18
C ARG A 124 10.54 -13.85 10.26
N GLY A 125 9.90 -12.92 10.98
CA GLY A 125 10.33 -11.51 11.04
C GLY A 125 10.15 -10.76 9.72
N ILE A 126 9.17 -11.17 8.90
CA ILE A 126 8.81 -10.55 7.62
C ILE A 126 7.55 -9.71 7.84
N GLU A 127 7.61 -8.40 7.57
CA GLU A 127 6.46 -7.51 7.59
C GLU A 127 5.46 -7.90 6.50
N PHE A 128 4.17 -7.77 6.82
CA PHE A 128 3.08 -8.01 5.89
C PHE A 128 2.43 -6.70 5.43
N HIS A 129 2.63 -6.31 4.17
CA HIS A 129 2.01 -5.15 3.55
C HIS A 129 0.80 -5.56 2.71
N ALA A 130 -0.39 -5.14 3.15
CA ALA A 130 -1.64 -5.41 2.45
C ALA A 130 -1.75 -4.55 1.18
N TRP A 131 -1.60 -5.17 0.01
CA TRP A 131 -1.65 -4.47 -1.27
C TRP A 131 -3.06 -4.51 -1.86
N LEU A 132 -3.58 -3.31 -2.14
CA LEU A 132 -4.88 -3.09 -2.77
C LEU A 132 -4.74 -2.26 -4.05
N ASN A 133 -5.54 -2.57 -5.06
CA ASN A 133 -5.87 -1.65 -6.13
C ASN A 133 -7.20 -0.96 -5.76
N PRO A 134 -7.19 0.31 -5.34
CA PRO A 134 -8.35 0.88 -4.66
C PRO A 134 -9.58 1.00 -5.55
N TYR A 135 -9.43 1.31 -6.84
CA TYR A 135 -10.57 1.60 -7.71
C TYR A 135 -10.79 0.56 -8.80
N ARG A 136 -9.84 -0.32 -9.08
CA ARG A 136 -9.95 -1.29 -10.18
C ARG A 136 -11.07 -2.31 -9.93
N ILE A 137 -12.02 -2.41 -10.88
CA ILE A 137 -13.09 -3.41 -10.89
C ILE A 137 -12.64 -4.62 -11.70
N GLY A 138 -12.05 -4.41 -12.87
CA GLY A 138 -11.62 -5.47 -13.76
C GLY A 138 -11.43 -4.99 -15.20
N SER A 139 -11.42 -5.95 -16.14
CA SER A 139 -11.27 -5.69 -17.57
C SER A 139 -12.28 -6.48 -18.43
N THR A 140 -13.29 -7.08 -17.80
CA THR A 140 -14.19 -8.04 -18.45
C THR A 140 -15.59 -7.50 -18.74
N TYR A 141 -15.96 -6.36 -18.15
CA TYR A 141 -17.28 -5.78 -18.32
C TYR A 141 -17.32 -4.81 -19.50
N GLY A 142 -18.39 -4.90 -20.32
CA GLY A 142 -18.57 -4.04 -21.48
C GLY A 142 -19.30 -2.73 -21.18
N SER A 143 -20.00 -2.66 -20.03
CA SER A 143 -20.82 -1.50 -19.66
C SER A 143 -20.87 -1.29 -18.14
N LYS A 144 -21.25 -0.06 -17.74
CA LYS A 144 -21.52 0.29 -16.34
C LYS A 144 -22.62 -0.59 -15.73
N GLN A 145 -23.66 -0.91 -16.52
CA GLN A 145 -24.78 -1.74 -16.07
C GLN A 145 -24.35 -3.19 -15.80
N GLU A 146 -23.51 -3.77 -16.64
CA GLU A 146 -22.97 -5.13 -16.40
C GLU A 146 -22.16 -5.19 -15.09
N VAL A 147 -21.40 -4.13 -14.77
CA VAL A 147 -20.74 -4.03 -13.46
C VAL A 147 -21.78 -4.00 -12.35
N ALA A 148 -22.76 -3.11 -12.42
CA ALA A 148 -23.77 -2.96 -11.38
C ALA A 148 -24.55 -4.27 -11.17
N ASP A 149 -24.91 -4.99 -12.23
CA ASP A 149 -25.58 -6.29 -12.16
C ASP A 149 -24.71 -7.34 -11.45
N ALA A 150 -23.39 -7.36 -11.70
CA ALA A 150 -22.46 -8.28 -11.05
C ALA A 150 -22.26 -8.01 -9.54
N TYR A 151 -22.63 -6.80 -9.09
CA TYR A 151 -22.58 -6.38 -7.67
C TYR A 151 -23.96 -6.20 -7.05
N SER A 152 -25.05 -6.58 -7.75
CA SER A 152 -26.43 -6.40 -7.27
C SER A 152 -26.74 -7.09 -5.93
N ALA A 153 -26.03 -8.16 -5.60
CA ALA A 153 -26.12 -8.83 -4.29
C ALA A 153 -25.45 -8.05 -3.14
N TYR A 154 -24.74 -6.96 -3.46
CA TYR A 154 -23.99 -6.13 -2.51
C TYR A 154 -24.46 -4.66 -2.59
N PRO A 155 -25.68 -4.34 -2.12
CA PRO A 155 -26.31 -3.03 -2.35
C PRO A 155 -25.56 -1.85 -1.73
N ASN A 156 -24.77 -2.09 -0.70
CA ASN A 156 -23.93 -1.07 -0.05
C ASN A 156 -22.55 -0.90 -0.73
N ASN A 157 -22.22 -1.77 -1.69
CA ASN A 157 -21.00 -1.65 -2.46
C ASN A 157 -21.21 -0.64 -3.61
N PRO A 158 -20.35 0.39 -3.75
CA PRO A 158 -20.53 1.43 -4.78
C PRO A 158 -20.56 0.88 -6.21
N ALA A 159 -19.98 -0.28 -6.49
CA ALA A 159 -20.06 -0.93 -7.79
C ALA A 159 -21.47 -1.41 -8.17
N SER A 160 -22.42 -1.51 -7.23
CA SER A 160 -23.82 -1.83 -7.48
C SER A 160 -24.59 -0.66 -8.13
N ASN A 161 -24.04 0.55 -8.12
CA ASN A 161 -24.59 1.72 -8.77
C ASN A 161 -23.79 2.04 -10.05
N PRO A 162 -24.39 1.97 -11.26
CA PRO A 162 -23.69 2.25 -12.51
C PRO A 162 -23.13 3.67 -12.60
N ASP A 163 -23.70 4.65 -11.87
CA ASP A 163 -23.21 6.03 -11.86
C ASP A 163 -21.85 6.16 -11.18
N ASN A 164 -21.46 5.20 -10.33
CA ASN A 164 -20.17 5.16 -9.66
C ASN A 164 -19.06 4.51 -10.50
N VAL A 165 -19.37 4.03 -11.70
CA VAL A 165 -18.45 3.25 -12.54
C VAL A 165 -17.98 4.07 -13.73
N LEU A 166 -16.69 4.01 -14.02
CA LEU A 166 -16.08 4.53 -15.25
C LEU A 166 -15.56 3.36 -16.10
N ILE A 167 -15.90 3.40 -17.39
CA ILE A 167 -15.40 2.45 -18.38
C ILE A 167 -14.18 3.05 -19.05
N GLY A 168 -13.05 2.40 -18.87
CA GLY A 168 -11.78 2.74 -19.50
C GLY A 168 -11.36 1.68 -20.53
N SER A 169 -10.14 1.78 -21.01
CA SER A 169 -9.57 0.80 -21.91
C SER A 169 -8.17 0.38 -21.41
N PRO A 170 -8.00 -0.86 -20.97
CA PRO A 170 -8.98 -1.95 -20.91
C PRO A 170 -9.77 -2.03 -19.58
N LEU A 171 -9.52 -1.14 -18.61
CA LEU A 171 -9.99 -1.31 -17.23
C LEU A 171 -11.29 -0.59 -16.94
N GLN A 172 -12.18 -1.25 -16.19
CA GLN A 172 -13.29 -0.63 -15.49
C GLN A 172 -12.87 -0.29 -14.07
N ILE A 173 -13.23 0.92 -13.63
CA ILE A 173 -12.90 1.41 -12.29
C ILE A 173 -14.12 2.01 -11.60
N LEU A 174 -14.09 2.03 -10.27
CA LEU A 174 -14.91 2.98 -9.52
C LEU A 174 -14.39 4.40 -9.77
N ASP A 175 -15.29 5.37 -9.78
CA ASP A 175 -14.93 6.77 -10.02
C ASP A 175 -14.30 7.42 -8.76
N PRO A 176 -13.00 7.72 -8.77
CA PRO A 176 -12.33 8.35 -7.63
C PRO A 176 -12.82 9.77 -7.33
N GLY A 177 -13.50 10.40 -8.30
CA GLY A 177 -14.10 11.73 -8.15
C GLY A 177 -15.31 11.77 -7.24
N ILE A 178 -15.94 10.63 -6.97
CA ILE A 178 -17.14 10.52 -6.14
C ILE A 178 -16.76 10.34 -4.67
N PRO A 179 -17.23 11.22 -3.76
CA PRO A 179 -16.90 11.14 -2.33
C PRO A 179 -17.22 9.78 -1.70
N GLU A 180 -18.42 9.25 -1.94
CA GLU A 180 -18.90 8.00 -1.36
C GLU A 180 -18.06 6.79 -1.83
N VAL A 181 -17.48 6.86 -3.02
CA VAL A 181 -16.53 5.84 -3.51
C VAL A 181 -15.24 5.88 -2.69
N ARG A 182 -14.71 7.07 -2.44
CA ARG A 182 -13.48 7.22 -1.62
C ARG A 182 -13.70 6.74 -0.19
N GLU A 183 -14.84 7.09 0.42
CA GLU A 183 -15.22 6.63 1.76
C GLU A 183 -15.27 5.10 1.81
N PHE A 184 -15.93 4.44 0.85
CA PHE A 184 -15.97 2.98 0.79
C PHE A 184 -14.57 2.33 0.73
N ILE A 185 -13.62 2.94 0.01
CA ILE A 185 -12.25 2.41 -0.04
C ILE A 185 -11.52 2.65 1.29
N ILE A 186 -11.77 3.77 1.96
CA ILE A 186 -11.26 4.02 3.32
C ILE A 186 -11.83 2.96 4.28
N ASP A 187 -13.13 2.74 4.28
CA ASP A 187 -13.79 1.71 5.10
C ASP A 187 -13.22 0.32 4.83
N THR A 188 -12.89 0.02 3.57
CA THR A 188 -12.19 -1.22 3.20
C THR A 188 -10.83 -1.33 3.88
N CYS A 189 -10.05 -0.26 3.89
CA CYS A 189 -8.74 -0.26 4.55
C CYS A 189 -8.87 -0.37 6.08
N ILE A 190 -9.86 0.30 6.66
CA ILE A 190 -10.13 0.21 8.09
C ILE A 190 -10.63 -1.20 8.47
N GLU A 191 -11.51 -1.82 7.67
CA GLU A 191 -11.90 -3.22 7.87
C GLU A 191 -10.68 -4.15 7.95
N ILE A 192 -9.69 -3.94 7.08
CA ILE A 192 -8.47 -4.76 7.05
C ILE A 192 -7.67 -4.58 8.34
N VAL A 193 -7.36 -3.35 8.74
CA VAL A 193 -6.53 -3.09 9.93
C VAL A 193 -7.25 -3.40 11.25
N GLU A 194 -8.58 -3.43 11.24
CA GLU A 194 -9.39 -3.85 12.40
C GLU A 194 -9.39 -5.37 12.60
N ASN A 195 -9.33 -6.13 11.52
CA ASN A 195 -9.48 -7.58 11.58
C ASN A 195 -8.17 -8.35 11.42
N TYR A 196 -7.10 -7.72 10.89
CA TYR A 196 -5.83 -8.36 10.59
C TYR A 196 -4.65 -7.55 11.11
N ASP A 197 -3.61 -8.23 11.56
CA ASP A 197 -2.37 -7.61 12.07
C ASP A 197 -1.41 -7.26 10.92
N VAL A 198 -1.86 -6.41 9.99
CA VAL A 198 -1.03 -5.94 8.88
C VAL A 198 -0.08 -4.82 9.34
N ASP A 199 1.13 -4.78 8.78
CA ASP A 199 2.14 -3.75 9.08
C ASP A 199 1.94 -2.49 8.24
N ALA A 200 1.38 -2.63 7.03
CA ALA A 200 1.09 -1.50 6.15
C ALA A 200 -0.06 -1.76 5.18
N ILE A 201 -0.72 -0.69 4.77
CA ILE A 201 -1.58 -0.64 3.58
C ILE A 201 -0.73 -0.16 2.41
N HIS A 202 -0.74 -0.88 1.30
CA HIS A 202 0.04 -0.57 0.10
C HIS A 202 -0.86 -0.35 -1.12
N PHE A 203 -0.64 0.73 -1.85
CA PHE A 203 -1.24 0.98 -3.15
C PHE A 203 -0.14 1.08 -4.21
N ASP A 204 -0.45 0.60 -5.42
CA ASP A 204 0.34 0.88 -6.62
C ASP A 204 -0.17 2.15 -7.34
N ASP A 205 0.06 2.29 -8.64
CA ASP A 205 -0.25 3.48 -9.44
C ASP A 205 -1.60 3.45 -10.17
N TYR A 206 -2.47 2.46 -9.90
CA TYR A 206 -3.74 2.27 -10.61
C TYR A 206 -4.91 3.03 -9.98
N PHE A 207 -4.84 4.39 -9.96
CA PHE A 207 -5.92 5.23 -9.44
C PHE A 207 -6.92 5.62 -10.55
N TYR A 208 -6.45 6.07 -11.71
CA TYR A 208 -7.27 6.41 -12.85
C TYR A 208 -6.87 5.58 -14.08
N ALA A 209 -7.87 4.96 -14.73
CA ALA A 209 -7.64 4.21 -15.96
C ALA A 209 -7.49 5.13 -17.18
N ASN A 210 -6.82 4.64 -18.21
CA ASN A 210 -6.78 5.32 -19.51
C ASN A 210 -8.15 5.27 -20.22
N GLY A 211 -8.45 6.30 -21.00
CA GLY A 211 -9.63 6.35 -21.86
C GLY A 211 -10.97 6.50 -21.14
N ILE A 212 -10.96 6.85 -19.85
CA ILE A 212 -12.19 7.13 -19.09
C ILE A 212 -12.77 8.50 -19.43
N ASP A 213 -14.09 8.62 -19.34
CA ASP A 213 -14.81 9.91 -19.33
C ASP A 213 -15.43 10.14 -17.96
N ASP A 214 -14.88 11.10 -17.22
CA ASP A 214 -15.32 11.57 -15.91
C ASP A 214 -15.98 12.96 -15.97
N SER A 215 -16.46 13.37 -17.14
CA SER A 215 -17.01 14.72 -17.37
C SER A 215 -18.22 15.03 -16.48
N GLU A 216 -19.10 14.05 -16.26
CA GLU A 216 -20.27 14.18 -15.37
C GLU A 216 -19.85 14.40 -13.93
N THR A 217 -18.90 13.63 -13.44
CA THR A 217 -18.33 13.75 -12.09
C THR A 217 -17.65 15.10 -11.90
N ARG A 218 -16.86 15.54 -12.89
CA ARG A 218 -16.23 16.86 -12.86
C ARG A 218 -17.25 18.00 -12.90
N ALA A 219 -18.31 17.87 -13.68
CA ALA A 219 -19.40 18.86 -13.70
C ALA A 219 -20.05 19.03 -12.33
N LYS A 220 -20.16 17.92 -11.55
CA LYS A 220 -20.79 17.91 -10.23
C LYS A 220 -19.83 18.37 -9.11
N TYR A 221 -18.58 17.92 -9.13
CA TYR A 221 -17.68 18.04 -7.98
C TYR A 221 -16.47 18.99 -8.21
N ASN A 222 -16.20 19.45 -9.44
CA ASN A 222 -15.12 20.39 -9.73
C ASN A 222 -15.56 21.84 -9.53
N THR A 223 -15.91 22.21 -8.30
CA THR A 223 -16.39 23.55 -7.95
C THR A 223 -15.31 24.64 -8.04
N GLU A 224 -14.04 24.25 -8.08
CA GLU A 224 -12.88 25.15 -8.19
C GLU A 224 -12.45 25.42 -9.64
N GLY A 225 -13.09 24.78 -10.62
CA GLY A 225 -12.76 24.96 -12.03
C GLY A 225 -11.37 24.44 -12.40
N LEU A 226 -10.88 23.40 -11.73
CA LEU A 226 -9.57 22.82 -11.99
C LEU A 226 -9.50 22.18 -13.38
N SER A 227 -8.30 22.09 -13.95
CA SER A 227 -8.07 21.26 -15.12
C SER A 227 -8.40 19.79 -14.84
N VAL A 228 -8.64 18.99 -15.89
CA VAL A 228 -8.93 17.53 -15.74
C VAL A 228 -7.85 16.85 -14.88
N SER A 229 -6.60 17.12 -15.20
CA SER A 229 -5.45 16.52 -14.49
C SER A 229 -5.35 16.97 -13.03
N ASP A 230 -5.61 18.25 -12.75
CA ASP A 230 -5.56 18.80 -11.40
C ASP A 230 -6.73 18.30 -10.56
N PHE A 231 -7.93 18.21 -11.15
CA PHE A 231 -9.08 17.60 -10.49
C PHE A 231 -8.78 16.16 -10.08
N ARG A 232 -8.31 15.33 -11.01
CA ARG A 232 -7.99 13.92 -10.73
C ARG A 232 -6.92 13.76 -9.65
N ARG A 233 -5.83 14.54 -9.70
CA ARG A 233 -4.81 14.54 -8.64
C ARG A 233 -5.42 14.89 -7.29
N LYS A 234 -6.23 15.96 -7.24
CA LYS A 234 -6.89 16.38 -6.00
C LYS A 234 -7.77 15.29 -5.40
N GLN A 235 -8.48 14.49 -6.22
CA GLN A 235 -9.30 13.39 -5.68
C GLN A 235 -8.43 12.29 -5.04
N VAL A 236 -7.30 11.95 -5.67
CA VAL A 236 -6.34 10.98 -5.12
C VAL A 236 -5.70 11.54 -3.84
N ASP A 237 -5.23 12.79 -3.86
CA ASP A 237 -4.64 13.44 -2.69
C ASP A 237 -5.63 13.48 -1.51
N THR A 238 -6.90 13.80 -1.80
CA THR A 238 -7.97 13.82 -0.79
C THR A 238 -8.21 12.43 -0.20
N PHE A 239 -8.23 11.39 -1.03
CA PHE A 239 -8.37 10.01 -0.59
C PHE A 239 -7.23 9.60 0.34
N ILE A 240 -5.97 9.80 -0.09
CA ILE A 240 -4.78 9.44 0.71
C ILE A 240 -4.73 10.22 2.01
N TYR A 241 -5.05 11.52 1.98
CA TYR A 241 -5.08 12.36 3.18
C TYR A 241 -6.13 11.86 4.19
N ASN A 242 -7.36 11.60 3.74
CA ASN A 242 -8.43 11.13 4.62
C ASN A 242 -8.12 9.72 5.17
N LEU A 243 -7.62 8.81 4.33
CA LEU A 243 -7.19 7.49 4.77
C LEU A 243 -6.11 7.60 5.86
N LYS A 244 -5.13 8.50 5.68
CA LYS A 244 -4.11 8.72 6.70
C LYS A 244 -4.72 9.17 8.03
N LEU A 245 -5.69 10.09 8.01
CA LEU A 245 -6.35 10.54 9.23
C LEU A 245 -7.06 9.40 9.95
N GLU A 246 -7.81 8.57 9.23
CA GLU A 246 -8.52 7.42 9.80
C GLU A 246 -7.55 6.37 10.37
N LEU A 247 -6.44 6.09 9.68
CA LEU A 247 -5.41 5.17 10.16
C LEU A 247 -4.67 5.74 11.39
N ASP A 248 -4.37 7.04 11.42
CA ASP A 248 -3.77 7.70 12.59
C ASP A 248 -4.73 7.63 13.80
N GLU A 249 -6.03 7.84 13.58
CA GLU A 249 -7.04 7.71 14.64
C GLU A 249 -7.16 6.26 15.13
N PHE A 250 -7.18 5.29 14.21
CA PHE A 250 -7.18 3.87 14.54
C PHE A 250 -5.95 3.48 15.38
N ASN A 251 -4.75 3.88 14.95
CA ASN A 251 -3.50 3.60 15.66
C ASN A 251 -3.49 4.21 17.06
N ASN A 252 -3.95 5.46 17.20
CA ASN A 252 -4.04 6.14 18.50
C ASN A 252 -5.02 5.44 19.46
N ARG A 253 -6.17 4.97 18.95
CA ARG A 253 -7.16 4.22 19.77
C ARG A 253 -6.64 2.86 20.24
N ASN A 254 -5.81 2.21 19.44
CA ASN A 254 -5.35 0.83 19.66
C ASN A 254 -3.90 0.74 20.18
N ASN A 255 -3.23 1.88 20.42
CA ASN A 255 -1.80 1.96 20.78
C ASN A 255 -0.90 1.20 19.78
N ARG A 256 -1.25 1.21 18.51
CA ARG A 256 -0.43 0.73 17.40
C ARG A 256 0.40 1.89 16.85
N PHE A 257 1.71 1.66 16.61
CA PHE A 257 2.64 2.67 16.08
C PHE A 257 3.40 2.11 14.90
#